data_77920870cc2c37cd8e27158d2bfea1ac
#
_entry.id   77920870cc2c37cd8e27158d2bfea1ac
#
_cell.length_a   1.000
_cell.length_b   1.000
_cell.length_c   1.000
_cell.angle_alpha   90.00
_cell.angle_beta   90.00
_cell.angle_gamma   90.00
#
_symmetry.space_group_name_H-M   'P 1'
#
loop_
_entity.id
_entity.type
_entity.pdbx_description
1 polymer ?
#
loop_
_entity_poly.entity_id
_entity_poly.type
_entity_poly.pdbx_seq_one_letter_code
_entity_poly.pdbx_strand_id
1 'polypeptide(L)'
;MTHEINSPGKINLTLRITGIRSDGMHDIASLFMRLPALEKLTLGIRSEDNGGKDLVRVHGQRIKDRNILQAVLEVARKKDPNMPPIIVDIWKQVPPGSGLGAGSGNAAALASWLSRDLGVRFSVEELVGIGSDVPFLFRGGDLSWMTGAGEKPLHRINGVAGLFRVVIAIPGWSCSTPVMYRRADGFYRKEGWKYCEEEACEEALGILGPLKRRRRVGLLPNDFLPVLLAMHPGYRSLFEAAENSGALAWGISGSGSAFFCLFNRENGDASPLGLFEEADFVRKILVLG
;
A
#
# COMPACT_ATOMS: atom_id res chain seq x y z
N MET A 1 -7.72 27.44 -10.27
CA MET A 1 -8.61 26.51 -9.52
C MET A 1 -7.78 25.45 -8.87
N THR A 2 -8.11 25.06 -7.64
CA THR A 2 -7.46 23.97 -6.92
C THR A 2 -8.42 22.80 -6.78
N HIS A 3 -7.92 21.57 -6.87
CA HIS A 3 -8.66 20.32 -6.78
C HIS A 3 -8.19 19.55 -5.57
N GLU A 4 -9.10 19.20 -4.65
CA GLU A 4 -8.81 18.27 -3.57
C GLU A 4 -9.11 16.84 -4.05
N ILE A 5 -8.14 15.94 -3.93
CA ILE A 5 -8.28 14.56 -4.33
C ILE A 5 -7.81 13.61 -3.22
N ASN A 6 -8.49 12.49 -3.11
CA ASN A 6 -8.09 11.40 -2.22
C ASN A 6 -6.98 10.57 -2.85
N SER A 7 -5.96 10.28 -2.07
CA SER A 7 -4.87 9.40 -2.44
C SER A 7 -5.14 7.99 -1.91
N PRO A 8 -5.18 6.98 -2.78
CA PRO A 8 -5.38 5.59 -2.35
C PRO A 8 -4.14 5.02 -1.69
N GLY A 9 -4.32 3.86 -1.08
CA GLY A 9 -3.24 2.99 -0.66
C GLY A 9 -3.56 1.54 -0.95
N LYS A 10 -2.78 0.63 -0.37
CA LYS A 10 -3.01 -0.82 -0.47
C LYS A 10 -2.67 -1.54 0.81
N ILE A 11 -3.25 -2.71 0.98
CA ILE A 11 -2.77 -3.77 1.87
C ILE A 11 -2.52 -5.04 1.05
N ASN A 12 -1.66 -5.91 1.58
CA ASN A 12 -1.44 -7.23 1.03
C ASN A 12 -2.30 -8.23 1.82
N LEU A 13 -3.29 -8.84 1.18
CA LEU A 13 -4.08 -9.92 1.79
C LEU A 13 -3.25 -11.21 1.86
N THR A 14 -2.38 -11.43 0.88
CA THR A 14 -1.35 -12.47 0.91
C THR A 14 -0.04 -11.89 0.42
N LEU A 15 1.09 -12.42 0.87
CA LEU A 15 2.39 -12.10 0.29
C LEU A 15 3.32 -13.29 0.42
N ARG A 16 3.69 -13.88 -0.72
CA ARG A 16 4.69 -14.93 -0.83
C ARG A 16 5.87 -14.45 -1.64
N ILE A 17 7.07 -14.76 -1.20
CA ILE A 17 8.30 -14.56 -1.97
C ILE A 17 8.53 -15.84 -2.75
N THR A 18 8.53 -15.77 -4.08
CA THR A 18 8.58 -16.93 -4.97
C THR A 18 9.97 -17.16 -5.57
N GLY A 19 10.88 -16.19 -5.43
CA GLY A 19 12.23 -16.33 -5.93
C GLY A 19 13.07 -15.06 -5.81
N ILE A 20 14.32 -15.18 -6.26
CA ILE A 20 15.27 -14.06 -6.40
C ILE A 20 15.74 -14.02 -7.84
N ARG A 21 15.62 -12.87 -8.48
CA ARG A 21 16.03 -12.62 -9.86
C ARG A 21 17.55 -12.49 -9.96
N SER A 22 18.07 -12.57 -11.18
CA SER A 22 19.50 -12.36 -11.47
C SER A 22 19.98 -10.93 -11.16
N ASP A 23 19.08 -9.95 -11.12
CA ASP A 23 19.36 -8.56 -10.72
C ASP A 23 19.32 -8.34 -9.19
N GLY A 24 19.08 -9.41 -8.41
CA GLY A 24 18.98 -9.37 -6.95
C GLY A 24 17.61 -8.92 -6.42
N MET A 25 16.64 -8.61 -7.29
CA MET A 25 15.27 -8.33 -6.89
C MET A 25 14.52 -9.63 -6.57
N HIS A 26 13.60 -9.55 -5.64
CA HIS A 26 12.74 -10.70 -5.31
C HIS A 26 11.47 -10.70 -6.17
N ASP A 27 11.11 -11.89 -6.65
CA ASP A 27 9.78 -12.13 -7.19
C ASP A 27 8.81 -12.42 -6.04
N ILE A 28 7.65 -11.81 -6.11
CA ILE A 28 6.56 -12.03 -5.17
C ILE A 28 5.29 -12.45 -5.88
N ALA A 29 4.44 -13.14 -5.16
CA ALA A 29 3.07 -13.42 -5.53
C ALA A 29 2.15 -12.94 -4.39
N SER A 30 1.24 -12.01 -4.68
CA SER A 30 0.49 -11.29 -3.65
C SER A 30 -0.88 -10.85 -4.12
N LEU A 31 -1.88 -11.00 -3.26
CA LEU A 31 -3.21 -10.42 -3.48
C LEU A 31 -3.26 -9.04 -2.83
N PHE A 32 -3.23 -7.99 -3.65
CA PHE A 32 -3.37 -6.61 -3.20
C PHE A 32 -4.84 -6.23 -3.06
N MET A 33 -5.16 -5.53 -1.98
CA MET A 33 -6.45 -4.85 -1.82
C MET A 33 -6.23 -3.34 -1.74
N ARG A 34 -6.97 -2.58 -2.56
CA ARG A 34 -6.91 -1.13 -2.59
C ARG A 34 -7.65 -0.54 -1.40
N LEU A 35 -7.03 0.45 -0.78
CA LEU A 35 -7.63 1.31 0.23
C LEU A 35 -8.06 2.63 -0.45
N PRO A 36 -9.31 3.08 -0.31
CA PRO A 36 -9.85 4.16 -1.15
C PRO A 36 -9.23 5.53 -0.87
N ALA A 37 -8.89 5.81 0.37
CA ALA A 37 -8.35 7.10 0.78
C ALA A 37 -7.46 6.95 2.01
N LEU A 38 -6.15 7.14 1.84
CA LEU A 38 -5.19 7.18 2.94
C LEU A 38 -4.73 8.61 3.25
N GLU A 39 -4.56 9.42 2.23
CA GLU A 39 -4.06 10.78 2.33
C GLU A 39 -4.86 11.70 1.38
N LYS A 40 -4.64 13.00 1.48
CA LYS A 40 -5.27 13.99 0.61
C LYS A 40 -4.19 14.83 -0.06
N LEU A 41 -4.42 15.14 -1.34
CA LEU A 41 -3.65 16.10 -2.10
C LEU A 41 -4.56 17.25 -2.53
N THR A 42 -4.01 18.46 -2.49
CA THR A 42 -4.58 19.62 -3.20
C THR A 42 -3.70 19.92 -4.39
N LEU A 43 -4.29 19.90 -5.58
CA LEU A 43 -3.62 20.09 -6.85
C LEU A 43 -4.11 21.34 -7.53
N GLY A 44 -3.24 22.05 -8.21
CA GLY A 44 -3.63 23.24 -8.96
C GLY A 44 -2.59 23.67 -9.99
N ILE A 45 -3.04 24.54 -10.89
CA ILE A 45 -2.17 25.24 -11.83
C ILE A 45 -1.71 26.53 -11.16
N ARG A 46 -0.41 26.81 -11.20
CA ARG A 46 0.17 28.07 -10.73
C ARG A 46 0.10 29.13 -11.84
N SER A 47 -0.04 30.38 -11.45
CA SER A 47 0.19 31.49 -12.38
C SER A 47 1.67 31.60 -12.75
N GLU A 48 1.96 31.97 -13.98
CA GLU A 48 3.33 32.14 -14.49
C GLU A 48 4.14 33.18 -13.72
N ASP A 49 3.48 34.18 -13.14
CA ASP A 49 4.07 35.25 -12.32
C ASP A 49 4.84 34.72 -11.09
N ASN A 50 4.65 33.47 -10.71
CA ASN A 50 5.32 32.79 -9.57
C ASN A 50 6.55 31.97 -9.97
N GLY A 51 7.22 32.29 -11.07
CA GLY A 51 8.52 31.76 -11.47
C GLY A 51 8.48 30.45 -12.27
N GLY A 52 7.34 30.06 -12.84
CA GLY A 52 7.21 29.04 -13.89
C GLY A 52 7.58 27.61 -13.53
N LYS A 53 7.86 27.27 -12.24
CA LYS A 53 8.29 25.94 -11.79
C LYS A 53 7.20 25.21 -11.00
N ASP A 54 7.19 23.88 -11.14
CA ASP A 54 6.36 23.02 -10.31
C ASP A 54 6.76 23.16 -8.83
N LEU A 55 5.76 23.09 -7.94
CA LEU A 55 5.96 23.19 -6.50
C LEU A 55 5.27 22.06 -5.78
N VAL A 56 6.03 21.27 -5.02
CA VAL A 56 5.51 20.24 -4.13
C VAL A 56 5.74 20.66 -2.69
N ARG A 57 4.68 20.85 -1.94
CA ARG A 57 4.72 21.16 -0.50
C ARG A 57 4.22 19.96 0.30
N VAL A 58 4.98 19.58 1.31
CA VAL A 58 4.65 18.47 2.19
C VAL A 58 4.35 19.00 3.58
N HIS A 59 3.17 18.68 4.08
CA HIS A 59 2.69 19.04 5.41
C HIS A 59 2.61 17.80 6.31
N GLY A 60 2.79 17.97 7.60
CA GLY A 60 2.74 16.91 8.60
C GLY A 60 4.09 16.24 8.81
N GLN A 61 4.46 15.24 8.05
CA GLN A 61 5.72 14.52 8.24
C GLN A 61 6.79 14.98 7.24
N ARG A 62 8.03 15.11 7.73
CA ARG A 62 9.18 15.43 6.86
C ARG A 62 9.57 14.20 6.04
N ILE A 63 9.64 14.35 4.71
CA ILE A 63 10.20 13.36 3.80
C ILE A 63 11.70 13.67 3.67
N LYS A 64 12.56 12.70 3.99
CA LYS A 64 14.01 12.84 3.94
C LYS A 64 14.56 12.67 2.51
N ASP A 65 13.94 11.79 1.73
CA ASP A 65 14.36 11.45 0.38
C ASP A 65 13.61 12.29 -0.67
N ARG A 66 14.00 12.12 -1.95
CA ARG A 66 13.30 12.72 -3.07
C ARG A 66 11.83 12.33 -3.06
N ASN A 67 10.95 13.32 -3.14
CA ASN A 67 9.52 13.09 -3.14
C ASN A 67 9.08 12.41 -4.45
N ILE A 68 8.37 11.30 -4.32
CA ILE A 68 7.82 10.53 -5.46
C ILE A 68 6.92 11.39 -6.38
N LEU A 69 6.26 12.43 -5.86
CA LEU A 69 5.47 13.39 -6.64
C LEU A 69 6.33 14.19 -7.63
N GLN A 70 7.58 14.50 -7.27
CA GLN A 70 8.51 15.14 -8.19
C GLN A 70 8.87 14.21 -9.35
N ALA A 71 9.02 12.91 -9.11
CA ALA A 71 9.24 11.94 -10.18
C ALA A 71 8.08 11.87 -11.17
N VAL A 72 6.83 11.96 -10.68
CA VAL A 72 5.63 12.04 -11.56
C VAL A 72 5.67 13.29 -12.44
N LEU A 73 5.95 14.46 -11.84
CA LEU A 73 6.01 15.73 -12.58
C LEU A 73 7.15 15.73 -13.62
N GLU A 74 8.29 15.15 -13.31
CA GLU A 74 9.40 15.02 -14.27
C GLU A 74 9.05 14.14 -15.48
N VAL A 75 8.36 13.00 -15.24
CA VAL A 75 7.86 12.17 -16.34
C VAL A 75 6.85 12.93 -17.17
N ALA A 76 5.92 13.66 -16.53
CA ALA A 76 4.94 14.47 -17.22
C ALA A 76 5.59 15.59 -18.07
N ARG A 77 6.59 16.29 -17.52
CA ARG A 77 7.33 17.36 -18.22
C ARG A 77 8.12 16.86 -19.43
N LYS A 78 8.65 15.64 -19.37
CA LYS A 78 9.32 15.04 -20.55
C LYS A 78 8.35 14.81 -21.71
N LYS A 79 7.06 14.58 -21.41
CA LYS A 79 6.01 14.34 -22.42
C LYS A 79 5.38 15.63 -22.92
N ASP A 80 5.16 16.57 -22.04
CA ASP A 80 4.62 17.88 -22.36
C ASP A 80 5.45 18.98 -21.66
N PRO A 81 6.52 19.47 -22.33
CA PRO A 81 7.34 20.56 -21.78
C PRO A 81 6.56 21.88 -21.58
N ASN A 82 5.45 22.06 -22.31
CA ASN A 82 4.61 23.25 -22.25
C ASN A 82 3.48 23.17 -21.23
N MET A 83 3.38 22.05 -20.49
CA MET A 83 2.40 21.89 -19.41
C MET A 83 2.49 23.07 -18.42
N PRO A 84 1.39 23.69 -17.99
CA PRO A 84 1.43 24.78 -17.02
C PRO A 84 2.11 24.36 -15.71
N PRO A 85 2.70 25.31 -14.97
CA PRO A 85 3.32 25.00 -13.66
C PRO A 85 2.29 24.45 -12.68
N ILE A 86 2.63 23.34 -12.01
CA ILE A 86 1.75 22.62 -11.11
C ILE A 86 2.13 22.88 -9.65
N ILE A 87 1.11 23.09 -8.82
CA ILE A 87 1.27 23.07 -7.35
C ILE A 87 0.60 21.83 -6.79
N VAL A 88 1.33 21.15 -5.89
CA VAL A 88 0.87 19.98 -5.16
C VAL A 88 1.10 20.22 -3.68
N ASP A 89 0.04 20.27 -2.90
CA ASP A 89 0.07 20.24 -1.44
C ASP A 89 -0.34 18.85 -0.96
N ILE A 90 0.48 18.21 -0.13
CA ILE A 90 0.18 16.91 0.46
C ILE A 90 0.24 16.97 1.98
N TRP A 91 -0.81 16.46 2.64
CA TRP A 91 -0.87 16.27 4.08
C TRP A 91 -0.53 14.83 4.42
N LYS A 92 0.73 14.58 4.80
CA LYS A 92 1.23 13.26 5.14
C LYS A 92 0.62 12.74 6.44
N GLN A 93 -0.19 11.71 6.32
CA GLN A 93 -0.80 11.03 7.46
C GLN A 93 -0.17 9.66 7.74
N VAL A 94 0.39 9.03 6.74
CA VAL A 94 0.96 7.68 6.80
C VAL A 94 2.48 7.76 6.68
N PRO A 95 3.25 7.23 7.65
CA PRO A 95 4.70 7.26 7.59
C PRO A 95 5.23 6.39 6.45
N PRO A 96 6.36 6.78 5.83
CA PRO A 96 7.08 5.92 4.89
C PRO A 96 7.48 4.60 5.57
N GLY A 97 7.52 3.50 4.82
CA GLY A 97 7.88 2.19 5.35
C GLY A 97 6.81 1.56 6.23
N SER A 98 5.54 1.97 6.08
CA SER A 98 4.39 1.32 6.72
C SER A 98 3.84 0.11 5.97
N GLY A 99 4.27 -0.13 4.71
CA GLY A 99 3.73 -1.19 3.85
C GLY A 99 2.37 -0.87 3.20
N LEU A 100 1.83 0.34 3.42
CA LEU A 100 0.49 0.74 2.93
C LEU A 100 0.50 1.36 1.52
N GLY A 101 1.65 1.51 0.89
CA GLY A 101 1.75 2.09 -0.45
C GLY A 101 1.32 3.57 -0.55
N ALA A 102 1.30 4.32 0.57
CA ALA A 102 0.80 5.70 0.60
C ALA A 102 1.55 6.62 -0.37
N GLY A 103 2.89 6.52 -0.46
CA GLY A 103 3.68 7.28 -1.43
C GLY A 103 3.28 6.95 -2.87
N SER A 104 3.16 5.68 -3.21
CA SER A 104 2.71 5.21 -4.54
C SER A 104 1.28 5.66 -4.82
N GLY A 105 0.42 5.71 -3.79
CA GLY A 105 -0.94 6.25 -3.91
C GLY A 105 -0.93 7.73 -4.28
N ASN A 106 -0.07 8.52 -3.65
CA ASN A 106 0.09 9.93 -3.98
C ASN A 106 0.55 10.13 -5.43
N ALA A 107 1.53 9.34 -5.87
CA ALA A 107 2.00 9.35 -7.24
C ALA A 107 0.88 8.96 -8.23
N ALA A 108 0.14 7.90 -7.93
CA ALA A 108 -0.99 7.44 -8.74
C ALA A 108 -2.11 8.50 -8.82
N ALA A 109 -2.44 9.16 -7.71
CA ALA A 109 -3.46 10.20 -7.66
C ALA A 109 -3.04 11.42 -8.51
N LEU A 110 -1.79 11.89 -8.38
CA LEU A 110 -1.26 12.97 -9.21
C LEU A 110 -1.25 12.60 -10.69
N ALA A 111 -0.71 11.42 -11.03
CA ALA A 111 -0.66 10.94 -12.42
C ALA A 111 -2.07 10.84 -13.03
N SER A 112 -3.06 10.35 -12.26
CA SER A 112 -4.45 10.26 -12.70
C SER A 112 -5.06 11.64 -12.96
N TRP A 113 -4.77 12.62 -12.11
CA TRP A 113 -5.22 13.99 -12.30
C TRP A 113 -4.58 14.61 -13.56
N LEU A 114 -3.25 14.49 -13.71
CA LEU A 114 -2.54 14.98 -14.90
C LEU A 114 -3.08 14.34 -16.19
N SER A 115 -3.45 13.05 -16.13
CA SER A 115 -4.01 12.36 -17.29
C SER A 115 -5.41 12.85 -17.65
N ARG A 116 -6.27 13.08 -16.67
CA ARG A 116 -7.65 13.48 -16.88
C ARG A 116 -7.79 14.95 -17.24
N ASP A 117 -7.06 15.81 -16.52
CA ASP A 117 -7.26 17.28 -16.60
C ASP A 117 -6.29 17.95 -17.57
N LEU A 118 -5.12 17.36 -17.82
CA LEU A 118 -4.09 17.92 -18.72
C LEU A 118 -3.74 16.99 -19.89
N GLY A 119 -4.38 15.83 -20.03
CA GLY A 119 -4.19 14.92 -21.15
C GLY A 119 -2.84 14.16 -21.16
N VAL A 120 -2.05 14.23 -20.09
CA VAL A 120 -0.75 13.55 -20.01
C VAL A 120 -0.96 12.04 -19.93
N ARG A 121 -0.39 11.27 -20.85
CA ARG A 121 -0.51 9.82 -20.89
C ARG A 121 0.72 9.15 -20.29
N PHE A 122 0.55 8.35 -19.26
CA PHE A 122 1.61 7.54 -18.65
C PHE A 122 1.58 6.11 -19.18
N SER A 123 2.73 5.57 -19.57
CA SER A 123 2.88 4.15 -19.86
C SER A 123 3.02 3.34 -18.56
N VAL A 124 2.86 2.02 -18.66
CA VAL A 124 3.02 1.12 -17.50
C VAL A 124 4.46 1.16 -17.00
N GLU A 125 5.42 1.15 -17.91
CA GLU A 125 6.85 1.15 -17.62
C GLU A 125 7.26 2.44 -16.89
N GLU A 126 6.70 3.58 -17.25
CA GLU A 126 6.93 4.86 -16.58
C GLU A 126 6.35 4.84 -15.15
N LEU A 127 5.15 4.29 -14.99
CA LEU A 127 4.54 4.15 -13.66
C LEU A 127 5.33 3.19 -12.77
N VAL A 128 5.82 2.07 -13.32
CA VAL A 128 6.72 1.13 -12.63
C VAL A 128 8.02 1.82 -12.22
N GLY A 129 8.61 2.64 -13.12
CA GLY A 129 9.82 3.41 -12.85
C GLY A 129 9.65 4.46 -11.74
N ILE A 130 8.42 4.93 -11.49
CA ILE A 130 8.10 5.79 -10.34
C ILE A 130 7.98 4.97 -9.05
N GLY A 131 7.37 3.77 -9.11
CA GLY A 131 7.27 2.85 -7.99
C GLY A 131 6.42 1.61 -8.33
N SER A 132 6.80 0.45 -7.81
CA SER A 132 6.18 -0.84 -8.13
C SER A 132 4.66 -0.90 -7.87
N ASP A 133 4.18 -0.25 -6.80
CA ASP A 133 2.75 -0.21 -6.46
C ASP A 133 1.95 0.82 -7.29
N VAL A 134 2.63 1.76 -7.99
CA VAL A 134 1.97 2.86 -8.71
C VAL A 134 1.04 2.37 -9.82
N PRO A 135 1.40 1.39 -10.66
CA PRO A 135 0.51 0.89 -11.71
C PRO A 135 -0.80 0.32 -11.17
N PHE A 136 -0.76 -0.43 -10.07
CA PHE A 136 -1.95 -0.97 -9.41
C PHE A 136 -2.88 0.16 -8.93
N LEU A 137 -2.32 1.14 -8.23
CA LEU A 137 -3.08 2.25 -7.63
C LEU A 137 -3.59 3.23 -8.67
N PHE A 138 -2.87 3.41 -9.80
CA PHE A 138 -3.28 4.24 -10.93
C PHE A 138 -4.44 3.63 -11.73
N ARG A 139 -4.36 2.32 -12.01
CA ARG A 139 -5.37 1.63 -12.83
C ARG A 139 -6.72 1.46 -12.12
N GLY A 140 -6.76 1.58 -10.80
CA GLY A 140 -7.95 1.34 -9.99
C GLY A 140 -8.34 -0.14 -9.91
N GLY A 141 -9.54 -0.40 -9.40
CA GLY A 141 -10.04 -1.74 -9.04
C GLY A 141 -9.85 -2.01 -7.54
N ASP A 142 -10.60 -2.99 -7.01
CA ASP A 142 -10.60 -3.27 -5.56
C ASP A 142 -9.44 -4.16 -5.16
N LEU A 143 -9.28 -5.28 -5.89
CA LEU A 143 -8.20 -6.23 -5.68
C LEU A 143 -7.49 -6.52 -6.98
N SER A 144 -6.20 -6.90 -6.87
CA SER A 144 -5.44 -7.45 -7.99
C SER A 144 -4.47 -8.51 -7.50
N TRP A 145 -4.36 -9.59 -8.26
CA TRP A 145 -3.26 -10.52 -8.14
C TRP A 145 -2.02 -9.89 -8.77
N MET A 146 -0.97 -9.77 -7.99
CA MET A 146 0.28 -9.10 -8.36
C MET A 146 1.42 -10.10 -8.34
N THR A 147 2.25 -10.07 -9.38
CA THR A 147 3.47 -10.87 -9.48
C THR A 147 4.67 -10.02 -9.87
N GLY A 148 5.81 -10.64 -10.12
CA GLY A 148 7.05 -9.94 -10.33
C GLY A 148 7.56 -9.34 -9.03
N ALA A 149 8.15 -8.15 -9.03
CA ALA A 149 8.45 -7.39 -7.82
C ALA A 149 7.21 -6.61 -7.28
N GLY A 150 5.98 -7.04 -7.67
CA GLY A 150 4.72 -6.40 -7.33
C GLY A 150 4.20 -5.42 -8.39
N GLU A 151 4.86 -5.38 -9.56
CA GLU A 151 4.51 -4.45 -10.64
C GLU A 151 3.59 -5.05 -11.71
N LYS A 152 3.42 -6.39 -11.75
CA LYS A 152 2.65 -7.09 -12.79
C LYS A 152 1.25 -7.45 -12.30
N PRO A 153 0.21 -6.67 -12.62
CA PRO A 153 -1.16 -7.04 -12.30
C PRO A 153 -1.69 -8.06 -13.31
N LEU A 154 -2.09 -9.26 -12.86
CA LEU A 154 -2.64 -10.31 -13.73
C LEU A 154 -4.16 -10.28 -13.77
N HIS A 155 -4.82 -10.18 -12.63
CA HIS A 155 -6.28 -10.23 -12.55
C HIS A 155 -6.81 -9.11 -11.66
N ARG A 156 -7.90 -8.46 -12.09
CA ARG A 156 -8.64 -7.50 -11.29
C ARG A 156 -9.94 -8.11 -10.80
N ILE A 157 -10.25 -7.83 -9.53
CA ILE A 157 -11.47 -8.28 -8.90
C ILE A 157 -12.12 -7.05 -8.28
N ASN A 158 -13.38 -6.78 -8.61
CA ASN A 158 -14.16 -5.68 -8.08
C ASN A 158 -15.27 -6.17 -7.15
N GLY A 159 -15.87 -5.25 -6.38
CA GLY A 159 -16.98 -5.52 -5.49
C GLY A 159 -16.61 -6.26 -4.21
N VAL A 160 -15.32 -6.24 -3.82
CA VAL A 160 -14.83 -6.95 -2.63
C VAL A 160 -14.36 -5.99 -1.54
N ALA A 161 -13.61 -4.94 -1.88
CA ALA A 161 -13.09 -4.02 -0.86
C ALA A 161 -14.20 -3.33 -0.06
N GLY A 162 -15.31 -2.99 -0.72
CA GLY A 162 -16.49 -2.39 -0.08
C GLY A 162 -17.23 -3.29 0.90
N LEU A 163 -16.93 -4.58 0.97
CA LEU A 163 -17.52 -5.51 1.94
C LEU A 163 -16.94 -5.33 3.34
N PHE A 164 -15.77 -4.68 3.44
CA PHE A 164 -15.00 -4.61 4.68
C PHE A 164 -14.87 -3.20 5.23
N ARG A 165 -14.89 -3.12 6.55
CA ARG A 165 -14.26 -2.05 7.31
C ARG A 165 -12.84 -2.49 7.61
N VAL A 166 -11.86 -1.63 7.32
CA VAL A 166 -10.44 -1.93 7.54
C VAL A 166 -9.94 -1.09 8.69
N VAL A 167 -9.41 -1.75 9.72
CA VAL A 167 -8.74 -1.10 10.84
C VAL A 167 -7.24 -1.34 10.70
N ILE A 168 -6.46 -0.28 10.76
CA ILE A 168 -5.00 -0.33 10.55
C ILE A 168 -4.31 0.26 11.76
N ALA A 169 -3.45 -0.53 12.39
CA ALA A 169 -2.54 -0.07 13.44
C ALA A 169 -1.17 0.22 12.83
N ILE A 170 -0.68 1.44 13.03
CA ILE A 170 0.64 1.89 12.55
C ILE A 170 1.55 2.05 13.77
N PRO A 171 2.61 1.23 13.90
CA PRO A 171 3.59 1.36 14.98
C PRO A 171 4.43 2.63 14.89
N GLY A 172 5.14 2.95 15.98
CA GLY A 172 6.06 4.09 16.03
C GLY A 172 7.37 3.92 15.25
N TRP A 173 7.58 2.78 14.62
CA TRP A 173 8.72 2.49 13.75
C TRP A 173 8.27 2.19 12.32
N SER A 174 9.22 2.27 11.40
CA SER A 174 9.03 1.91 10.00
C SER A 174 9.91 0.72 9.61
N CYS A 175 9.47 -0.06 8.62
CA CYS A 175 10.24 -1.15 8.05
C CYS A 175 10.83 -0.70 6.70
N SER A 176 12.16 -0.69 6.60
CA SER A 176 12.83 -0.49 5.33
C SER A 176 12.70 -1.75 4.48
N THR A 177 11.99 -1.68 3.35
CA THR A 177 11.76 -2.83 2.47
C THR A 177 13.06 -3.55 2.08
N PRO A 178 14.16 -2.88 1.67
CA PRO A 178 15.42 -3.56 1.40
C PRO A 178 16.03 -4.27 2.61
N VAL A 179 15.84 -3.72 3.81
CA VAL A 179 16.31 -4.36 5.05
C VAL A 179 15.49 -5.61 5.35
N MET A 180 14.18 -5.55 5.16
CA MET A 180 13.28 -6.69 5.39
C MET A 180 13.57 -7.85 4.44
N TYR A 181 13.81 -7.58 3.14
CA TYR A 181 14.23 -8.61 2.20
C TYR A 181 15.54 -9.27 2.60
N ARG A 182 16.60 -8.49 2.91
CA ARG A 182 17.87 -9.07 3.38
C ARG A 182 17.72 -9.93 4.64
N ARG A 183 16.82 -9.57 5.55
CA ARG A 183 16.51 -10.38 6.74
C ARG A 183 15.73 -11.63 6.39
N ALA A 184 14.78 -11.54 5.47
CA ALA A 184 14.04 -12.69 4.95
C ALA A 184 14.98 -13.68 4.26
N ASP A 185 15.93 -13.21 3.44
CA ASP A 185 16.97 -14.05 2.83
C ASP A 185 17.76 -14.82 3.89
N GLY A 186 18.14 -14.15 4.98
CA GLY A 186 18.83 -14.79 6.09
C GLY A 186 17.96 -15.81 6.83
N PHE A 187 16.68 -15.52 6.99
CA PHE A 187 15.72 -16.38 7.67
C PHE A 187 15.42 -17.65 6.86
N TYR A 188 15.20 -17.52 5.56
CA TYR A 188 14.84 -18.61 4.66
C TYR A 188 16.04 -19.28 3.98
N ARG A 189 17.28 -18.83 4.24
CA ARG A 189 18.51 -19.33 3.57
C ARG A 189 18.66 -20.86 3.60
N LYS A 190 18.23 -21.51 4.67
CA LYS A 190 18.38 -22.97 4.85
C LYS A 190 17.25 -23.78 4.21
N GLU A 191 16.05 -23.22 4.16
CA GLU A 191 14.83 -23.92 3.71
C GLU A 191 14.46 -23.59 2.26
N GLY A 192 15.00 -22.49 1.71
CA GLY A 192 14.59 -21.93 0.43
C GLY A 192 13.20 -21.26 0.50
N TRP A 193 12.77 -20.72 -0.63
CA TRP A 193 11.41 -20.21 -0.77
C TRP A 193 10.44 -21.37 -0.97
N LYS A 194 9.36 -21.38 -0.19
CA LYS A 194 8.46 -22.54 -0.08
C LYS A 194 7.38 -22.58 -1.16
N TYR A 195 7.13 -21.47 -1.82
CA TYR A 195 6.01 -21.31 -2.74
C TYR A 195 6.48 -20.96 -4.15
N CYS A 196 5.91 -21.63 -5.16
CA CYS A 196 5.89 -21.12 -6.51
C CYS A 196 4.70 -20.15 -6.70
N GLU A 197 4.61 -19.52 -7.86
CA GLU A 197 3.55 -18.55 -8.15
C GLU A 197 2.17 -19.23 -8.16
N GLU A 198 2.07 -20.44 -8.69
CA GLU A 198 0.83 -21.22 -8.78
C GLU A 198 0.28 -21.58 -7.39
N GLU A 199 1.13 -22.10 -6.49
CA GLU A 199 0.76 -22.44 -5.12
C GLU A 199 0.32 -21.21 -4.32
N ALA A 200 1.01 -20.09 -4.50
CA ALA A 200 0.65 -18.82 -3.87
C ALA A 200 -0.70 -18.29 -4.40
N CYS A 201 -0.99 -18.52 -5.69
CA CYS A 201 -2.28 -18.16 -6.29
C CYS A 201 -3.42 -19.01 -5.72
N GLU A 202 -3.23 -20.32 -5.61
CA GLU A 202 -4.20 -21.24 -5.02
C GLU A 202 -4.50 -20.88 -3.56
N GLU A 203 -3.48 -20.58 -2.75
CA GLU A 203 -3.63 -20.10 -1.38
C GLU A 203 -4.47 -18.81 -1.34
N ALA A 204 -4.18 -17.84 -2.20
CA ALA A 204 -4.91 -16.58 -2.26
C ALA A 204 -6.39 -16.78 -2.66
N LEU A 205 -6.67 -17.69 -3.59
CA LEU A 205 -8.04 -18.03 -3.97
C LEU A 205 -8.78 -18.73 -2.83
N GLY A 206 -8.11 -19.59 -2.09
CA GLY A 206 -8.62 -20.24 -0.89
C GLY A 206 -9.02 -19.25 0.21
N ILE A 207 -8.30 -18.14 0.32
CA ILE A 207 -8.57 -17.02 1.24
C ILE A 207 -9.70 -16.12 0.70
N LEU A 208 -9.64 -15.76 -0.56
CA LEU A 208 -10.59 -14.84 -1.17
C LEU A 208 -12.02 -15.38 -1.19
N GLY A 209 -12.19 -16.68 -1.42
CA GLY A 209 -13.49 -17.34 -1.46
C GLY A 209 -14.29 -17.17 -0.15
N PRO A 210 -13.76 -17.54 1.01
CA PRO A 210 -14.39 -17.27 2.31
C PRO A 210 -14.61 -15.79 2.59
N LEU A 211 -13.63 -14.91 2.32
CA LEU A 211 -13.76 -13.45 2.55
C LEU A 211 -14.91 -12.85 1.75
N LYS A 212 -15.10 -13.22 0.48
CA LYS A 212 -16.25 -12.77 -0.32
C LYS A 212 -17.58 -13.16 0.29
N ARG A 213 -17.63 -14.28 1.02
CA ARG A 213 -18.80 -14.76 1.75
C ARG A 213 -18.85 -14.25 3.21
N ARG A 214 -17.99 -13.27 3.55
CA ARG A 214 -17.85 -12.70 4.90
C ARG A 214 -17.60 -13.75 5.99
N ARG A 215 -16.91 -14.83 5.63
CA ARG A 215 -16.47 -15.87 6.56
C ARG A 215 -15.10 -15.55 7.11
N ARG A 216 -14.88 -15.90 8.37
CA ARG A 216 -13.61 -15.74 9.03
C ARG A 216 -12.54 -16.62 8.40
N VAL A 217 -11.35 -16.01 8.15
CA VAL A 217 -10.14 -16.66 7.66
C VAL A 217 -9.05 -16.68 8.72
N GLY A 218 -8.98 -15.63 9.55
CA GLY A 218 -7.97 -15.49 10.57
C GLY A 218 -6.70 -14.79 10.07
N LEU A 219 -5.54 -15.24 10.56
CA LEU A 219 -4.25 -14.67 10.21
C LEU A 219 -3.90 -14.93 8.74
N LEU A 220 -3.62 -13.87 8.03
CA LEU A 220 -3.30 -13.89 6.59
C LEU A 220 -1.81 -14.20 6.37
N PRO A 221 -1.46 -14.96 5.31
CA PRO A 221 -0.10 -15.36 5.03
C PRO A 221 0.76 -14.20 4.52
N ASN A 222 1.96 -14.06 5.11
CA ASN A 222 2.94 -13.07 4.70
C ASN A 222 4.36 -13.56 5.08
N ASP A 223 5.24 -13.72 4.12
CA ASP A 223 6.59 -14.24 4.34
C ASP A 223 7.51 -13.30 5.14
N PHE A 224 7.14 -12.03 5.29
CA PHE A 224 7.84 -11.13 6.21
C PHE A 224 7.40 -11.27 7.67
N LEU A 225 6.28 -11.96 7.94
CA LEU A 225 5.73 -12.06 9.28
C LEU A 225 6.70 -12.69 10.29
N PRO A 226 7.36 -13.83 10.02
CA PRO A 226 8.32 -14.41 10.96
C PRO A 226 9.49 -13.46 11.24
N VAL A 227 9.97 -12.77 10.20
CA VAL A 227 11.06 -11.79 10.31
C VAL A 227 10.64 -10.61 11.19
N LEU A 228 9.42 -10.09 10.98
CA LEU A 228 8.89 -8.99 11.76
C LEU A 228 8.69 -9.36 13.23
N LEU A 229 8.17 -10.55 13.51
CA LEU A 229 8.00 -11.08 14.86
C LEU A 229 9.32 -11.28 15.61
N ALA A 230 10.37 -11.68 14.91
CA ALA A 230 11.70 -11.79 15.47
C ALA A 230 12.29 -10.41 15.84
N MET A 231 11.97 -9.38 15.05
CA MET A 231 12.42 -8.01 15.33
C MET A 231 11.58 -7.29 16.37
N HIS A 232 10.28 -7.55 16.38
CA HIS A 232 9.27 -6.84 17.17
C HIS A 232 8.27 -7.83 17.78
N PRO A 233 8.63 -8.57 18.84
CA PRO A 233 7.75 -9.59 19.42
C PRO A 233 6.40 -9.07 19.91
N GLY A 234 6.29 -7.76 20.20
CA GLY A 234 5.05 -7.09 20.62
C GLY A 234 3.90 -7.21 19.63
N TYR A 235 4.15 -7.54 18.34
CA TYR A 235 3.06 -7.81 17.39
C TYR A 235 2.14 -8.95 17.82
N ARG A 236 2.60 -9.87 18.68
CA ARG A 236 1.76 -10.97 19.19
C ARG A 236 0.51 -10.46 19.91
N SER A 237 0.61 -9.35 20.66
CA SER A 237 -0.56 -8.72 21.30
C SER A 237 -1.58 -8.22 20.30
N LEU A 238 -1.15 -7.70 19.13
CA LEU A 238 -2.06 -7.30 18.06
C LEU A 238 -2.78 -8.50 17.44
N PHE A 239 -2.11 -9.64 17.31
CA PHE A 239 -2.75 -10.88 16.80
C PHE A 239 -3.77 -11.41 17.79
N GLU A 240 -3.45 -11.45 19.08
CA GLU A 240 -4.37 -11.87 20.14
C GLU A 240 -5.60 -10.95 20.21
N ALA A 241 -5.39 -9.63 20.13
CA ALA A 241 -6.46 -8.66 20.08
C ALA A 241 -7.35 -8.87 18.84
N ALA A 242 -6.76 -9.07 17.67
CA ALA A 242 -7.50 -9.32 16.43
C ALA A 242 -8.28 -10.64 16.50
N GLU A 243 -7.70 -11.69 17.07
CA GLU A 243 -8.34 -12.99 17.22
C GLU A 243 -9.62 -12.91 18.08
N ASN A 244 -9.60 -12.07 19.11
CA ASN A 244 -10.71 -11.89 20.05
C ASN A 244 -11.72 -10.80 19.62
N SER A 245 -11.46 -10.07 18.52
CA SER A 245 -12.24 -8.88 18.13
C SER A 245 -13.42 -9.15 17.19
N GLY A 246 -13.62 -10.37 16.70
CA GLY A 246 -14.57 -10.65 15.63
C GLY A 246 -14.10 -10.26 14.23
N ALA A 247 -12.81 -9.93 14.05
CA ALA A 247 -12.22 -9.70 12.74
C ALA A 247 -12.33 -10.96 11.86
N LEU A 248 -12.63 -10.75 10.58
CA LEU A 248 -12.70 -11.82 9.59
C LEU A 248 -11.31 -12.28 9.16
N ALA A 249 -10.37 -11.34 9.06
CA ALA A 249 -8.99 -11.60 8.73
C ALA A 249 -8.10 -10.48 9.26
N TRP A 250 -6.82 -10.79 9.50
CA TRP A 250 -5.81 -9.82 9.93
C TRP A 250 -4.41 -10.22 9.48
N GLY A 251 -3.51 -9.28 9.46
CA GLY A 251 -2.13 -9.51 9.07
C GLY A 251 -1.30 -8.24 8.98
N ILE A 252 -0.08 -8.36 8.47
CA ILE A 252 0.80 -7.23 8.16
C ILE A 252 0.71 -6.86 6.69
N SER A 253 0.87 -5.58 6.36
CA SER A 253 0.88 -5.12 4.98
C SER A 253 2.29 -5.03 4.43
N GLY A 254 2.56 -5.71 3.31
CA GLY A 254 3.87 -5.72 2.67
C GLY A 254 4.96 -6.21 3.60
N SER A 255 6.09 -5.54 3.61
CA SER A 255 7.21 -5.79 4.54
C SER A 255 6.98 -5.23 5.96
N GLY A 256 5.77 -4.78 6.26
CA GLY A 256 5.43 -4.06 7.49
C GLY A 256 5.70 -2.55 7.31
N SER A 257 5.50 -1.73 8.32
CA SER A 257 5.18 -2.01 9.73
C SER A 257 3.67 -2.11 10.03
N ALA A 258 2.78 -1.65 9.14
CA ALA A 258 1.36 -1.63 9.44
C ALA A 258 0.76 -3.03 9.63
N PHE A 259 -0.03 -3.16 10.68
CA PHE A 259 -0.91 -4.29 10.95
C PHE A 259 -2.34 -3.89 10.59
N PHE A 260 -3.13 -4.80 10.04
CA PHE A 260 -4.52 -4.50 9.68
C PHE A 260 -5.47 -5.63 10.07
N CYS A 261 -6.74 -5.26 10.28
CA CYS A 261 -7.87 -6.16 10.47
C CYS A 261 -8.99 -5.82 9.48
N LEU A 262 -9.64 -6.86 8.97
CA LEU A 262 -10.83 -6.76 8.14
C LEU A 262 -12.06 -7.15 8.96
N PHE A 263 -13.04 -6.27 9.05
CA PHE A 263 -14.34 -6.53 9.69
C PHE A 263 -15.45 -6.51 8.64
N ASN A 264 -16.52 -7.26 8.87
CA ASN A 264 -17.70 -7.15 8.03
C ASN A 264 -18.31 -5.76 8.21
N ARG A 265 -18.47 -5.03 7.09
CA ARG A 265 -19.03 -3.67 7.12
C ARG A 265 -20.48 -3.60 7.62
N GLU A 266 -21.26 -4.67 7.44
CA GLU A 266 -22.67 -4.72 7.83
C GLU A 266 -22.89 -4.95 9.32
N ASN A 267 -21.89 -5.40 10.08
CA ASN A 267 -22.05 -5.73 11.49
C ASN A 267 -22.14 -4.51 12.44
N GLY A 268 -22.39 -3.30 11.91
CA GLY A 268 -22.67 -2.12 12.74
C GLY A 268 -21.43 -1.56 13.45
N ASP A 269 -21.70 -0.65 14.40
CA ASP A 269 -20.71 0.19 15.11
C ASP A 269 -20.03 -0.46 16.33
N ALA A 270 -19.86 -1.77 16.40
CA ALA A 270 -18.91 -2.29 17.35
C ALA A 270 -17.55 -1.68 16.96
N SER A 271 -17.24 -0.52 17.56
CA SER A 271 -16.09 0.29 17.19
C SER A 271 -14.82 -0.47 17.53
N PRO A 272 -14.05 -0.97 16.54
CA PRO A 272 -12.79 -1.63 16.81
C PRO A 272 -11.69 -0.63 17.19
N LEU A 273 -12.04 0.64 17.52
CA LEU A 273 -11.09 1.69 17.83
C LEU A 273 -10.25 1.35 19.06
N GLY A 274 -10.87 0.79 20.12
CA GLY A 274 -10.14 0.35 21.32
C GLY A 274 -9.27 -0.89 21.15
N LEU A 275 -9.35 -1.57 19.98
CA LEU A 275 -8.68 -2.85 19.75
C LEU A 275 -7.16 -2.82 19.96
N PHE A 276 -6.54 -1.68 19.66
CA PHE A 276 -5.09 -1.54 19.70
C PHE A 276 -4.62 -0.43 20.65
N GLU A 277 -5.52 0.14 21.46
CA GLU A 277 -5.18 1.24 22.38
C GLU A 277 -4.25 0.79 23.52
N GLU A 278 -4.32 -0.48 23.91
CA GLU A 278 -3.44 -1.05 24.94
C GLU A 278 -2.01 -1.34 24.42
N ALA A 279 -1.77 -1.26 23.12
CA ALA A 279 -0.46 -1.50 22.55
C ALA A 279 0.35 -0.19 22.49
N ASP A 280 1.16 0.08 23.52
CA ASP A 280 1.96 1.31 23.70
C ASP A 280 2.83 1.69 22.49
N PHE A 281 3.17 0.72 21.66
CA PHE A 281 3.96 0.95 20.45
C PHE A 281 3.14 1.38 19.24
N VAL A 282 1.81 1.28 19.27
CA VAL A 282 0.93 1.78 18.20
C VAL A 282 0.82 3.29 18.34
N ARG A 283 1.14 4.01 17.27
CA ARG A 283 1.14 5.49 17.25
C ARG A 283 -0.05 6.07 16.52
N LYS A 284 -0.65 5.29 15.64
CA LYS A 284 -1.81 5.75 14.88
C LYS A 284 -2.72 4.57 14.53
N ILE A 285 -4.01 4.79 14.65
CA ILE A 285 -5.04 3.88 14.18
C ILE A 285 -5.80 4.59 13.07
N LEU A 286 -6.03 3.88 11.96
CA LEU A 286 -6.87 4.32 10.86
C LEU A 286 -8.07 3.38 10.74
N VAL A 287 -9.25 3.93 10.52
CA VAL A 287 -10.47 3.17 10.24
C VAL A 287 -10.98 3.61 8.87
N LEU A 288 -11.11 2.68 7.95
CA LEU A 288 -11.50 2.91 6.57
C LEU A 288 -12.71 2.01 6.21
N GLY A 289 -13.64 2.52 5.45
CA GLY A 289 -14.79 1.77 4.94
C GLY A 289 -16.12 2.17 5.47
#